data_59c1aa08986ba6010793ccfd45af4a1a
#
_entry.id   59c1aa08986ba6010793ccfd45af4a1a
#
_cell.length_a   1.000
_cell.length_b   1.000
_cell.length_c   1.000
_cell.angle_alpha   90.00
_cell.angle_beta   90.00
_cell.angle_gamma   90.00
#
_symmetry.space_group_name_H-M   'P 1'
#
loop_
_entity.id
_entity.type
_entity.pdbx_description
1 polymer ?
#
loop_
_entity_poly.entity_id
_entity_poly.type
_entity_poly.pdbx_seq_one_letter_code
_entity_poly.pdbx_strand_id
1 'polypeptide(L)'
;MRVSSRGARFQEWAALLGNRSKRQRRGEFIVQGVRPITLAVRHGWPVRELLYNADAALSRWARETQEAAPRAASVAVSADLMAELGGKDEGVPELLAVVALPADELSRIPAGPGLLAVVFDRPASPGNIGTLIRSADAFGASGVIVTGHAADVYDPRSVRASTGSLFALPVVRAPSHRPVLDWAAALRAAGTAVAVVGADENGGRDAADVDLTGPTLLLIGNEATGLTAGWRDACDELARIPMLGAASSLNAATAASVLLYESARQRIAAGRLAPARARAAGLPQRDRDGPGGGRQRDDACGQVEGAGGGPGDISDERR
;
A
#
# COMPACT_ATOMS: atom_id res chain seq x y z
N MET A 1 -7.84 -30.26 -8.75
CA MET A 1 -6.62 -30.46 -9.61
C MET A 1 -5.40 -30.34 -8.73
N ARG A 2 -4.38 -31.21 -8.88
CA ARG A 2 -3.10 -31.13 -8.17
C ARG A 2 -1.96 -30.85 -9.15
N VAL A 3 -1.09 -29.90 -8.82
CA VAL A 3 0.12 -29.55 -9.60
C VAL A 3 1.34 -29.85 -8.75
N SER A 4 2.18 -30.79 -9.24
CA SER A 4 3.39 -31.26 -8.54
C SER A 4 4.64 -31.23 -9.46
N SER A 5 4.55 -30.55 -10.60
CA SER A 5 5.70 -30.38 -11.51
C SER A 5 5.69 -29.00 -12.15
N ARG A 6 6.87 -28.58 -12.65
CA ARG A 6 7.05 -27.28 -13.33
C ARG A 6 6.51 -27.28 -14.78
N GLY A 7 5.32 -27.87 -14.98
CA GLY A 7 4.61 -27.88 -16.26
C GLY A 7 4.04 -26.51 -16.66
N ALA A 8 3.28 -26.47 -17.75
CA ALA A 8 2.75 -25.24 -18.35
C ALA A 8 1.98 -24.38 -17.34
N ARG A 9 1.15 -24.99 -16.47
CA ARG A 9 0.37 -24.26 -15.48
C ARG A 9 1.24 -23.53 -14.45
N PHE A 10 2.26 -24.20 -13.92
CA PHE A 10 3.21 -23.59 -13.01
C PHE A 10 3.97 -22.43 -13.67
N GLN A 11 4.43 -22.61 -14.91
CA GLN A 11 5.13 -21.57 -15.66
C GLN A 11 4.25 -20.33 -15.91
N GLU A 12 2.95 -20.52 -16.06
CA GLU A 12 2.00 -19.41 -16.17
C GLU A 12 1.98 -18.58 -14.88
N TRP A 13 1.88 -19.21 -13.70
CA TRP A 13 1.90 -18.51 -12.41
C TRP A 13 3.26 -17.84 -12.13
N ALA A 14 4.36 -18.55 -12.38
CA ALA A 14 5.69 -17.99 -12.23
C ALA A 14 5.90 -16.75 -13.12
N ALA A 15 5.36 -16.78 -14.33
CA ALA A 15 5.41 -15.63 -15.23
C ALA A 15 4.60 -14.42 -14.73
N LEU A 16 3.51 -14.62 -13.98
CA LEU A 16 2.76 -13.53 -13.37
C LEU A 16 3.57 -12.80 -12.28
N LEU A 17 4.47 -13.48 -11.61
CA LEU A 17 5.35 -12.87 -10.59
C LEU A 17 6.41 -11.96 -11.21
N GLY A 18 7.08 -12.43 -12.27
CA GLY A 18 8.24 -11.73 -12.83
C GLY A 18 7.96 -10.85 -14.05
N ASN A 19 6.82 -10.99 -14.74
CA ASN A 19 6.64 -10.42 -16.07
C ASN A 19 5.37 -9.56 -16.22
N ARG A 20 5.57 -8.22 -16.27
CA ARG A 20 4.51 -7.24 -16.48
C ARG A 20 3.66 -7.54 -17.73
N SER A 21 4.30 -7.84 -18.88
CA SER A 21 3.58 -8.09 -20.13
C SER A 21 2.70 -9.34 -20.05
N LYS A 22 3.10 -10.34 -19.26
CA LYS A 22 2.28 -11.51 -19.00
C LYS A 22 1.06 -11.16 -18.16
N ARG A 23 1.23 -10.38 -17.07
CA ARG A 23 0.10 -9.86 -16.25
C ARG A 23 -0.90 -9.10 -17.12
N GLN A 24 -0.42 -8.18 -17.95
CA GLN A 24 -1.28 -7.37 -18.83
C GLN A 24 -2.06 -8.21 -19.84
N ARG A 25 -1.38 -9.17 -20.53
CA ARG A 25 -2.05 -10.02 -21.53
C ARG A 25 -3.07 -10.97 -20.94
N ARG A 26 -2.80 -11.50 -19.75
CA ARG A 26 -3.73 -12.41 -19.08
C ARG A 26 -4.81 -11.66 -18.31
N GLY A 27 -4.59 -10.37 -18.05
CA GLY A 27 -5.47 -9.61 -17.18
C GLY A 27 -5.48 -10.13 -15.74
N GLU A 28 -4.34 -10.67 -15.26
CA GLU A 28 -4.25 -11.35 -13.96
C GLU A 28 -2.91 -11.06 -13.27
N PHE A 29 -2.90 -11.15 -11.94
CA PHE A 29 -1.69 -11.07 -11.12
C PHE A 29 -1.79 -11.96 -9.90
N ILE A 30 -0.65 -12.24 -9.25
CA ILE A 30 -0.61 -13.04 -8.02
C ILE A 30 -0.57 -12.15 -6.80
N VAL A 31 -1.37 -12.53 -5.80
CA VAL A 31 -1.46 -11.91 -4.47
C VAL A 31 -0.93 -12.89 -3.45
N GLN A 32 -0.04 -12.38 -2.59
CA GLN A 32 0.62 -13.12 -1.52
C GLN A 32 0.29 -12.50 -0.16
N GLY A 33 0.21 -13.34 0.86
CA GLY A 33 0.04 -12.93 2.26
C GLY A 33 -1.41 -12.87 2.73
N VAL A 34 -1.59 -13.14 4.02
CA VAL A 34 -2.92 -13.26 4.67
C VAL A 34 -3.76 -11.99 4.46
N ARG A 35 -3.22 -10.84 4.84
CA ARG A 35 -3.98 -9.58 4.78
C ARG A 35 -4.35 -9.16 3.35
N PRO A 36 -3.46 -9.15 2.35
CA PRO A 36 -3.81 -8.83 0.97
C PRO A 36 -4.88 -9.75 0.40
N ILE A 37 -4.76 -11.07 0.57
CA ILE A 37 -5.76 -12.03 0.08
C ILE A 37 -7.12 -11.82 0.76
N THR A 38 -7.13 -11.64 2.09
CA THR A 38 -8.37 -11.37 2.82
C THR A 38 -9.07 -10.10 2.30
N LEU A 39 -8.30 -9.04 2.05
CA LEU A 39 -8.87 -7.79 1.54
C LEU A 39 -9.33 -7.90 0.09
N ALA A 40 -8.62 -8.64 -0.76
CA ALA A 40 -9.06 -8.92 -2.12
C ALA A 40 -10.44 -9.61 -2.14
N VAL A 41 -10.61 -10.66 -1.33
CA VAL A 41 -11.89 -11.38 -1.21
C VAL A 41 -12.97 -10.47 -0.60
N ARG A 42 -12.68 -9.76 0.49
CA ARG A 42 -13.64 -8.87 1.18
C ARG A 42 -14.14 -7.73 0.31
N HIS A 43 -13.28 -7.16 -0.53
CA HIS A 43 -13.64 -6.07 -1.44
C HIS A 43 -14.16 -6.57 -2.79
N GLY A 44 -14.46 -7.86 -2.91
CA GLY A 44 -15.12 -8.42 -4.07
C GLY A 44 -14.28 -8.45 -5.35
N TRP A 45 -12.92 -8.46 -5.22
CA TRP A 45 -12.08 -8.61 -6.39
C TRP A 45 -12.28 -9.99 -7.03
N PRO A 46 -12.26 -10.09 -8.36
CA PRO A 46 -12.48 -11.36 -9.04
C PRO A 46 -11.29 -12.30 -8.85
N VAL A 47 -11.32 -13.11 -7.78
CA VAL A 47 -10.34 -14.17 -7.53
C VAL A 47 -10.63 -15.31 -8.50
N ARG A 48 -9.66 -15.63 -9.37
CA ARG A 48 -9.74 -16.70 -10.37
C ARG A 48 -9.35 -18.04 -9.80
N GLU A 49 -8.25 -18.04 -9.03
CA GLU A 49 -7.70 -19.26 -8.45
C GLU A 49 -7.17 -18.98 -7.03
N LEU A 50 -7.33 -19.99 -6.18
CA LEU A 50 -6.68 -20.10 -4.89
C LEU A 50 -5.73 -21.29 -4.95
N LEU A 51 -4.42 -21.02 -4.93
CA LEU A 51 -3.38 -22.03 -4.91
C LEU A 51 -3.06 -22.32 -3.46
N TYR A 52 -3.17 -23.58 -3.04
CA TYR A 52 -2.92 -23.96 -1.66
C TYR A 52 -1.87 -25.07 -1.54
N ASN A 53 -1.11 -25.04 -0.46
CA ASN A 53 -0.12 -26.05 -0.17
C ASN A 53 -0.80 -27.40 0.09
N ALA A 54 -0.57 -28.36 -0.81
CA ALA A 54 -1.18 -29.70 -0.77
C ALA A 54 -0.56 -30.64 0.26
N ASP A 55 0.62 -30.26 0.79
CA ASP A 55 1.45 -31.10 1.65
C ASP A 55 1.36 -30.69 3.13
N ALA A 56 0.48 -29.72 3.46
CA ALA A 56 0.20 -29.27 4.81
C ALA A 56 -1.32 -29.11 5.05
N ALA A 57 -1.72 -29.24 6.31
CA ALA A 57 -3.10 -28.96 6.71
C ALA A 57 -3.39 -27.47 6.60
N LEU A 58 -4.53 -27.11 6.02
CA LEU A 58 -4.94 -25.71 5.93
C LEU A 58 -5.36 -25.16 7.29
N SER A 59 -4.94 -23.95 7.58
CA SER A 59 -5.39 -23.18 8.74
C SER A 59 -6.89 -22.86 8.63
N ARG A 60 -7.47 -22.41 9.73
CA ARG A 60 -8.83 -21.90 9.74
C ARG A 60 -9.01 -20.77 8.73
N TRP A 61 -8.06 -19.82 8.70
CA TRP A 61 -8.10 -18.69 7.76
C TRP A 61 -8.14 -19.15 6.29
N ALA A 62 -7.31 -20.11 5.91
CA ALA A 62 -7.25 -20.57 4.52
C ALA A 62 -8.55 -21.24 4.09
N ARG A 63 -9.16 -22.06 4.98
CA ARG A 63 -10.47 -22.67 4.72
C ARG A 63 -11.58 -21.62 4.58
N GLU A 64 -11.68 -20.68 5.54
CA GLU A 64 -12.65 -19.59 5.48
C GLU A 64 -12.46 -18.71 4.22
N THR A 65 -11.21 -18.51 3.76
CA THR A 65 -10.91 -17.78 2.52
C THR A 65 -11.41 -18.52 1.28
N GLN A 66 -11.24 -19.86 1.23
CA GLN A 66 -11.77 -20.68 0.15
C GLN A 66 -13.30 -20.66 0.11
N GLU A 67 -13.95 -20.75 1.26
CA GLU A 67 -15.41 -20.65 1.39
C GLU A 67 -15.95 -19.28 0.96
N ALA A 68 -15.23 -18.20 1.31
CA ALA A 68 -15.58 -16.82 0.95
C ALA A 68 -15.37 -16.50 -0.55
N ALA A 69 -14.63 -17.32 -1.27
CA ALA A 69 -14.37 -17.17 -2.71
C ALA A 69 -14.88 -18.38 -3.54
N PRO A 70 -16.18 -18.72 -3.51
CA PRO A 70 -16.70 -19.96 -4.09
C PRO A 70 -16.58 -20.05 -5.62
N ARG A 71 -16.34 -18.92 -6.30
CA ARG A 71 -16.11 -18.87 -7.75
C ARG A 71 -14.65 -19.08 -8.14
N ALA A 72 -13.73 -19.05 -7.18
CA ALA A 72 -12.32 -19.29 -7.42
C ALA A 72 -12.04 -20.78 -7.55
N ALA A 73 -11.23 -21.16 -8.54
CA ALA A 73 -10.79 -22.54 -8.65
C ALA A 73 -9.76 -22.85 -7.55
N SER A 74 -10.02 -23.80 -6.67
CA SER A 74 -9.06 -24.29 -5.68
C SER A 74 -8.10 -25.29 -6.32
N VAL A 75 -6.79 -24.97 -6.29
CA VAL A 75 -5.74 -25.77 -6.91
C VAL A 75 -4.73 -26.19 -5.85
N ALA A 76 -4.58 -27.52 -5.69
CA ALA A 76 -3.57 -28.11 -4.82
C ALA A 76 -2.18 -28.02 -5.49
N VAL A 77 -1.19 -27.48 -4.80
CA VAL A 77 0.17 -27.31 -5.33
C VAL A 77 1.16 -27.90 -4.29
N SER A 78 2.17 -28.63 -4.76
CA SER A 78 3.18 -29.21 -3.87
C SER A 78 3.97 -28.11 -3.12
N ALA A 79 4.49 -28.44 -1.94
CA ALA A 79 5.15 -27.49 -1.06
C ALA A 79 6.40 -26.82 -1.70
N ASP A 80 7.17 -27.58 -2.48
CA ASP A 80 8.33 -27.06 -3.21
C ASP A 80 7.96 -26.01 -4.25
N LEU A 81 6.87 -26.23 -4.99
CA LEU A 81 6.36 -25.26 -5.97
C LEU A 81 5.70 -24.05 -5.31
N MET A 82 5.01 -24.25 -4.18
CA MET A 82 4.48 -23.14 -3.37
C MET A 82 5.60 -22.27 -2.83
N ALA A 83 6.70 -22.86 -2.35
CA ALA A 83 7.88 -22.12 -1.90
C ALA A 83 8.52 -21.28 -3.02
N GLU A 84 8.60 -21.86 -4.23
CA GLU A 84 9.12 -21.15 -5.41
C GLU A 84 8.24 -19.95 -5.79
N LEU A 85 6.90 -20.11 -5.77
CA LEU A 85 5.96 -19.03 -6.04
C LEU A 85 5.89 -17.99 -4.91
N GLY A 86 6.13 -18.40 -3.66
CA GLY A 86 6.11 -17.52 -2.50
C GLY A 86 7.33 -16.61 -2.37
N GLY A 87 8.45 -16.99 -3.01
CA GLY A 87 9.75 -16.33 -2.85
C GLY A 87 10.55 -16.90 -1.67
N LYS A 88 11.88 -16.81 -1.80
CA LYS A 88 12.83 -17.54 -0.93
C LYS A 88 12.85 -17.08 0.54
N ASP A 89 12.34 -15.88 0.83
CA ASP A 89 12.58 -15.22 2.12
C ASP A 89 11.42 -15.35 3.13
N GLU A 90 10.25 -15.90 2.74
CA GLU A 90 9.03 -15.88 3.57
C GLU A 90 8.51 -17.29 3.97
N GLY A 91 9.27 -18.33 3.69
CA GLY A 91 8.83 -19.71 3.90
C GLY A 91 7.82 -20.19 2.84
N VAL A 92 7.21 -21.35 3.05
CA VAL A 92 6.20 -21.91 2.14
C VAL A 92 4.87 -21.22 2.42
N PRO A 93 4.30 -20.45 1.47
CA PRO A 93 2.99 -19.84 1.66
C PRO A 93 1.92 -20.94 1.74
N GLU A 94 0.98 -20.77 2.66
CA GLU A 94 -0.17 -21.67 2.77
C GLU A 94 -1.15 -21.48 1.60
N LEU A 95 -1.34 -20.21 1.19
CA LEU A 95 -2.30 -19.82 0.15
C LEU A 95 -1.72 -18.68 -0.71
N LEU A 96 -1.94 -18.75 -2.01
CA LEU A 96 -1.74 -17.68 -2.98
C LEU A 96 -3.02 -17.46 -3.76
N ALA A 97 -3.31 -16.24 -4.19
CA ALA A 97 -4.47 -15.95 -5.01
C ALA A 97 -4.06 -15.41 -6.39
N VAL A 98 -4.67 -15.93 -7.45
CA VAL A 98 -4.64 -15.34 -8.79
C VAL A 98 -5.87 -14.46 -8.92
N VAL A 99 -5.65 -13.16 -9.13
CA VAL A 99 -6.73 -12.15 -9.13
C VAL A 99 -6.75 -11.43 -10.46
N ALA A 100 -7.95 -11.14 -10.99
CA ALA A 100 -8.10 -10.39 -12.22
C ALA A 100 -7.72 -8.93 -12.06
N LEU A 101 -7.10 -8.35 -13.09
CA LEU A 101 -6.85 -6.91 -13.18
C LEU A 101 -8.17 -6.17 -13.40
N PRO A 102 -8.40 -5.06 -12.70
CA PRO A 102 -9.55 -4.20 -12.97
C PRO A 102 -9.31 -3.37 -14.25
N ALA A 103 -10.38 -2.82 -14.81
CA ALA A 103 -10.29 -1.86 -15.90
C ALA A 103 -9.60 -0.56 -15.46
N ASP A 104 -8.84 0.06 -16.38
CA ASP A 104 -8.19 1.36 -16.14
C ASP A 104 -9.15 2.50 -16.52
N GLU A 105 -10.23 2.65 -15.77
CA GLU A 105 -11.27 3.64 -16.00
C GLU A 105 -11.33 4.64 -14.84
N LEU A 106 -11.18 5.93 -15.13
CA LEU A 106 -11.23 7.01 -14.13
C LEU A 106 -12.59 7.09 -13.43
N SER A 107 -13.67 6.63 -14.09
CA SER A 107 -15.00 6.50 -13.50
C SER A 107 -15.07 5.57 -12.27
N ARG A 108 -14.08 4.72 -12.07
CA ARG A 108 -13.97 3.90 -10.84
C ARG A 108 -13.64 4.73 -9.59
N ILE A 109 -13.09 5.93 -9.76
CA ILE A 109 -12.78 6.83 -8.65
C ILE A 109 -14.04 7.62 -8.31
N PRO A 110 -14.58 7.48 -7.08
CA PRO A 110 -15.76 8.22 -6.66
C PRO A 110 -15.52 9.73 -6.76
N ALA A 111 -16.31 10.40 -7.58
CA ALA A 111 -16.29 11.84 -7.74
C ALA A 111 -17.35 12.51 -6.84
N GLY A 112 -17.12 13.78 -6.47
CA GLY A 112 -18.05 14.55 -5.66
C GLY A 112 -17.36 15.52 -4.71
N PRO A 113 -18.09 16.13 -3.76
CA PRO A 113 -17.57 17.16 -2.86
C PRO A 113 -16.40 16.72 -1.97
N GLY A 114 -16.28 15.42 -1.72
CA GLY A 114 -15.21 14.83 -0.92
C GLY A 114 -14.03 14.30 -1.72
N LEU A 115 -14.00 14.48 -3.04
CA LEU A 115 -12.94 13.92 -3.90
C LEU A 115 -11.54 14.31 -3.40
N LEU A 116 -10.70 13.30 -3.18
CA LEU A 116 -9.26 13.41 -3.01
C LEU A 116 -8.63 12.29 -3.83
N ALA A 117 -8.19 12.59 -5.04
CA ALA A 117 -7.48 11.63 -5.87
C ALA A 117 -5.99 11.98 -5.91
N VAL A 118 -5.14 10.98 -5.65
CA VAL A 118 -3.69 11.17 -5.73
C VAL A 118 -3.21 10.73 -7.10
N VAL A 119 -2.51 11.60 -7.78
CA VAL A 119 -1.86 11.28 -9.06
C VAL A 119 -0.37 11.10 -8.81
N PHE A 120 0.17 9.95 -9.19
CA PHE A 120 1.59 9.66 -9.12
C PHE A 120 2.17 9.62 -10.53
N ASP A 121 2.91 10.67 -10.89
CA ASP A 121 3.44 10.85 -12.24
C ASP A 121 4.72 10.04 -12.44
N ARG A 122 4.67 9.06 -13.32
CA ARG A 122 5.81 8.23 -13.77
C ARG A 122 6.64 7.62 -12.63
N PRO A 123 6.06 7.03 -11.56
CA PRO A 123 6.85 6.42 -10.50
C PRO A 123 7.77 5.33 -11.05
N ALA A 124 9.04 5.35 -10.62
CA ALA A 124 10.04 4.36 -11.02
C ALA A 124 10.08 3.14 -10.10
N SER A 125 9.67 3.30 -8.84
CA SER A 125 9.74 2.25 -7.81
C SER A 125 8.39 1.61 -7.52
N PRO A 126 8.24 0.28 -7.70
CA PRO A 126 7.03 -0.45 -7.27
C PRO A 126 6.77 -0.32 -5.77
N GLY A 127 7.83 -0.26 -4.95
CA GLY A 127 7.72 -0.05 -3.50
C GLY A 127 7.07 1.29 -3.16
N ASN A 128 7.47 2.37 -3.85
CA ASN A 128 6.87 3.70 -3.66
C ASN A 128 5.39 3.72 -4.09
N ILE A 129 5.03 3.03 -5.18
CA ILE A 129 3.63 2.90 -5.59
C ILE A 129 2.81 2.27 -4.46
N GLY A 130 3.24 1.11 -3.94
CA GLY A 130 2.52 0.42 -2.87
C GLY A 130 2.44 1.25 -1.58
N THR A 131 3.52 1.94 -1.21
CA THR A 131 3.55 2.82 -0.03
C THR A 131 2.60 4.00 -0.19
N LEU A 132 2.57 4.64 -1.37
CA LEU A 132 1.64 5.74 -1.66
C LEU A 132 0.19 5.25 -1.61
N ILE A 133 -0.14 4.10 -2.21
CA ILE A 133 -1.49 3.51 -2.15
C ILE A 133 -1.91 3.27 -0.69
N ARG A 134 -1.00 2.76 0.15
CA ARG A 134 -1.27 2.56 1.57
C ARG A 134 -1.54 3.86 2.31
N SER A 135 -0.79 4.91 2.03
CA SER A 135 -0.99 6.23 2.62
C SER A 135 -2.30 6.87 2.14
N ALA A 136 -2.61 6.74 0.84
CA ALA A 136 -3.86 7.23 0.26
C ALA A 136 -5.09 6.59 0.94
N ASP A 137 -5.09 5.27 1.12
CA ASP A 137 -6.13 4.55 1.86
C ASP A 137 -6.23 5.01 3.31
N ALA A 138 -5.08 5.11 4.01
CA ALA A 138 -5.03 5.49 5.42
C ALA A 138 -5.57 6.90 5.69
N PHE A 139 -5.39 7.83 4.76
CA PHE A 139 -5.82 9.22 4.89
C PHE A 139 -7.12 9.55 4.13
N GLY A 140 -7.84 8.52 3.66
CA GLY A 140 -9.18 8.66 3.12
C GLY A 140 -9.24 9.24 1.71
N ALA A 141 -8.22 9.01 0.88
CA ALA A 141 -8.29 9.34 -0.53
C ALA A 141 -9.37 8.52 -1.26
N SER A 142 -9.96 9.10 -2.28
CA SER A 142 -10.98 8.48 -3.13
C SER A 142 -10.38 7.48 -4.13
N GLY A 143 -9.09 7.62 -4.45
CA GLY A 143 -8.38 6.75 -5.38
C GLY A 143 -6.97 7.23 -5.69
N VAL A 144 -6.23 6.40 -6.41
CA VAL A 144 -4.88 6.69 -6.90
C VAL A 144 -4.85 6.54 -8.42
N ILE A 145 -4.21 7.49 -9.09
CA ILE A 145 -3.98 7.47 -10.53
C ILE A 145 -2.48 7.39 -10.77
N VAL A 146 -2.02 6.40 -11.50
CA VAL A 146 -0.61 6.26 -11.89
C VAL A 146 -0.47 6.60 -13.35
N THR A 147 0.35 7.61 -13.68
CA THR A 147 0.43 8.13 -15.05
C THR A 147 1.76 7.84 -15.74
N GLY A 148 1.71 7.79 -17.06
CA GLY A 148 2.86 7.72 -17.94
C GLY A 148 3.61 6.40 -17.89
N HIS A 149 4.91 6.44 -18.23
CA HIS A 149 5.77 5.27 -18.18
C HIS A 149 6.21 4.98 -16.74
N ALA A 150 5.35 4.29 -16.02
CA ALA A 150 5.49 3.98 -14.60
C ALA A 150 5.92 2.53 -14.36
N ALA A 151 6.46 2.25 -13.17
CA ALA A 151 6.57 0.89 -12.65
C ALA A 151 5.17 0.23 -12.57
N ASP A 152 5.14 -1.10 -12.48
CA ASP A 152 3.86 -1.81 -12.50
C ASP A 152 3.18 -1.77 -11.12
N VAL A 153 1.95 -1.27 -11.10
CA VAL A 153 1.08 -1.26 -9.91
C VAL A 153 0.87 -2.67 -9.34
N TYR A 154 0.82 -3.68 -10.21
CA TYR A 154 0.57 -5.07 -9.86
C TYR A 154 1.84 -5.92 -9.76
N ASP A 155 3.01 -5.29 -9.74
CA ASP A 155 4.26 -5.96 -9.35
C ASP A 155 4.12 -6.50 -7.91
N PRO A 156 4.59 -7.73 -7.61
CA PRO A 156 4.50 -8.29 -6.26
C PRO A 156 5.05 -7.38 -5.16
N ARG A 157 6.08 -6.57 -5.46
CA ARG A 157 6.64 -5.59 -4.52
C ARG A 157 5.66 -4.44 -4.23
N SER A 158 4.93 -3.98 -5.25
CA SER A 158 3.90 -2.95 -5.10
C SER A 158 2.72 -3.48 -4.28
N VAL A 159 2.22 -4.66 -4.65
CA VAL A 159 1.13 -5.34 -3.94
C VAL A 159 1.47 -5.55 -2.47
N ARG A 160 2.69 -6.05 -2.18
CA ARG A 160 3.18 -6.27 -0.83
C ARG A 160 3.30 -4.97 -0.03
N ALA A 161 3.93 -3.93 -0.62
CA ALA A 161 4.11 -2.63 0.04
C ALA A 161 2.78 -1.94 0.36
N SER A 162 1.73 -2.18 -0.44
CA SER A 162 0.38 -1.65 -0.18
C SER A 162 -0.28 -2.29 1.05
N THR A 163 0.21 -3.42 1.53
CA THR A 163 -0.34 -4.20 2.67
C THR A 163 -1.85 -4.45 2.58
N GLY A 164 -2.35 -4.56 1.33
CA GLY A 164 -3.76 -4.81 1.02
C GLY A 164 -4.60 -3.58 0.70
N SER A 165 -4.10 -2.37 0.91
CA SER A 165 -4.81 -1.13 0.56
C SER A 165 -5.08 -1.02 -0.95
N LEU A 166 -4.29 -1.69 -1.81
CA LEU A 166 -4.56 -1.82 -3.24
C LEU A 166 -5.97 -2.37 -3.52
N PHE A 167 -6.52 -3.19 -2.63
CA PHE A 167 -7.84 -3.79 -2.79
C PHE A 167 -8.96 -2.94 -2.20
N ALA A 168 -8.62 -1.96 -1.35
CA ALA A 168 -9.58 -1.15 -0.61
C ALA A 168 -9.99 0.13 -1.33
N LEU A 169 -9.12 0.69 -2.21
CA LEU A 169 -9.45 1.88 -2.98
C LEU A 169 -9.14 1.68 -4.47
N PRO A 170 -9.84 2.40 -5.39
CA PRO A 170 -9.54 2.34 -6.81
C PRO A 170 -8.12 2.82 -7.12
N VAL A 171 -7.38 1.99 -7.86
CA VAL A 171 -6.12 2.39 -8.50
C VAL A 171 -6.31 2.28 -9.99
N VAL A 172 -6.03 3.36 -10.73
CA VAL A 172 -6.23 3.49 -12.17
C VAL A 172 -4.93 3.89 -12.83
N ARG A 173 -4.60 3.30 -13.96
CA ARG A 173 -3.45 3.70 -14.76
C ARG A 173 -3.91 4.56 -15.93
N ALA A 174 -3.23 5.66 -16.17
CA ALA A 174 -3.50 6.52 -17.32
C ALA A 174 -2.21 6.70 -18.17
N PRO A 175 -2.29 6.73 -19.49
CA PRO A 175 -1.12 6.81 -20.35
C PRO A 175 -0.35 8.13 -20.22
N SER A 176 -1.03 9.21 -19.82
CA SER A 176 -0.46 10.54 -19.64
C SER A 176 -1.33 11.41 -18.74
N HIS A 177 -0.95 12.68 -18.56
CA HIS A 177 -1.73 13.68 -17.84
C HIS A 177 -3.05 14.02 -18.56
N ARG A 178 -3.11 13.98 -19.88
CA ARG A 178 -4.26 14.46 -20.66
C ARG A 178 -5.60 13.81 -20.27
N PRO A 179 -5.76 12.48 -20.29
CA PRO A 179 -7.03 11.86 -19.88
C PRO A 179 -7.48 12.22 -18.47
N VAL A 180 -6.51 12.47 -17.56
CA VAL A 180 -6.81 12.84 -16.18
C VAL A 180 -7.28 14.29 -16.09
N LEU A 181 -6.66 15.20 -16.87
CA LEU A 181 -7.08 16.59 -16.95
C LEU A 181 -8.44 16.74 -17.66
N ASP A 182 -8.69 15.95 -18.70
CA ASP A 182 -10.01 15.89 -19.36
C ASP A 182 -11.09 15.43 -18.38
N TRP A 183 -10.79 14.43 -17.55
CA TRP A 183 -11.68 13.98 -16.49
C TRP A 183 -11.93 15.08 -15.44
N ALA A 184 -10.88 15.77 -14.99
CA ALA A 184 -11.02 16.91 -14.07
C ALA A 184 -11.86 18.05 -14.67
N ALA A 185 -11.66 18.36 -15.95
CA ALA A 185 -12.45 19.36 -16.68
C ALA A 185 -13.93 18.95 -16.77
N ALA A 186 -14.21 17.68 -17.06
CA ALA A 186 -15.58 17.16 -17.05
C ALA A 186 -16.25 17.26 -15.67
N LEU A 187 -15.52 16.99 -14.60
CA LEU A 187 -16.02 17.16 -13.22
C LEU A 187 -16.30 18.64 -12.91
N ARG A 188 -15.42 19.55 -13.32
CA ARG A 188 -15.63 20.99 -13.17
C ARG A 188 -16.88 21.46 -13.94
N ALA A 189 -17.06 20.98 -15.17
CA ALA A 189 -18.25 21.28 -15.99
C ALA A 189 -19.54 20.72 -15.35
N ALA A 190 -19.45 19.61 -14.63
CA ALA A 190 -20.56 19.02 -13.88
C ALA A 190 -20.78 19.66 -12.48
N GLY A 191 -20.08 20.76 -12.16
CA GLY A 191 -20.27 21.52 -10.92
C GLY A 191 -19.38 21.10 -9.75
N THR A 192 -18.42 20.17 -9.94
CA THR A 192 -17.44 19.80 -8.90
C THR A 192 -16.17 20.65 -9.09
N ALA A 193 -15.95 21.63 -8.21
CA ALA A 193 -14.79 22.54 -8.27
C ALA A 193 -13.51 21.83 -7.87
N VAL A 194 -12.95 21.02 -8.78
CA VAL A 194 -11.73 20.24 -8.53
C VAL A 194 -10.50 21.16 -8.61
N ALA A 195 -9.72 21.24 -7.55
CA ALA A 195 -8.41 21.87 -7.55
C ALA A 195 -7.32 20.87 -7.97
N VAL A 196 -6.36 21.31 -8.76
CA VAL A 196 -5.16 20.54 -9.14
C VAL A 196 -3.98 21.10 -8.36
N VAL A 197 -3.49 20.37 -7.37
CA VAL A 197 -2.42 20.79 -6.47
C VAL A 197 -1.19 19.91 -6.67
N GLY A 198 -0.08 20.49 -7.10
CA GLY A 198 1.17 19.80 -7.34
C GLY A 198 2.12 19.88 -6.14
N ALA A 199 2.76 18.75 -5.79
CA ALA A 199 3.87 18.73 -4.86
C ALA A 199 5.17 19.15 -5.57
N ASP A 200 5.81 20.22 -5.10
CA ASP A 200 7.05 20.74 -5.66
C ASP A 200 7.91 21.38 -4.56
N GLU A 201 9.20 21.05 -4.50
CA GLU A 201 10.11 21.61 -3.52
C GLU A 201 10.28 23.13 -3.63
N ASN A 202 10.08 23.66 -4.86
CA ASN A 202 10.12 25.09 -5.17
C ASN A 202 8.71 25.71 -5.23
N GLY A 203 7.70 25.05 -4.69
CA GLY A 203 6.33 25.55 -4.66
C GLY A 203 6.21 26.91 -3.98
N GLY A 204 5.33 27.75 -4.51
CA GLY A 204 5.16 29.13 -4.02
C GLY A 204 4.50 29.23 -2.64
N ARG A 205 3.84 28.17 -2.17
CA ARG A 205 3.12 28.14 -0.88
C ARG A 205 3.47 26.91 -0.08
N ASP A 206 3.53 27.06 1.24
CA ASP A 206 3.65 25.92 2.13
C ASP A 206 2.36 25.08 2.10
N ALA A 207 2.49 23.76 2.18
CA ALA A 207 1.35 22.85 2.12
C ALA A 207 0.26 23.14 3.16
N ALA A 208 0.66 23.70 4.30
CA ALA A 208 -0.26 24.10 5.36
C ALA A 208 -1.14 25.31 4.98
N ASP A 209 -0.68 26.15 4.04
CA ASP A 209 -1.36 27.35 3.59
C ASP A 209 -2.21 27.14 2.31
N VAL A 210 -2.10 25.97 1.68
CA VAL A 210 -2.91 25.58 0.52
C VAL A 210 -4.22 24.98 1.02
N ASP A 211 -5.36 25.42 0.47
CA ASP A 211 -6.67 24.84 0.79
C ASP A 211 -6.84 23.45 0.16
N LEU A 212 -6.75 22.40 0.98
CA LEU A 212 -6.95 21.01 0.62
C LEU A 212 -8.30 20.45 1.10
N THR A 213 -9.22 21.30 1.52
CA THR A 213 -10.52 20.89 2.08
C THR A 213 -11.52 20.49 1.00
N GLY A 214 -11.44 21.07 -0.20
CA GLY A 214 -12.32 20.83 -1.36
C GLY A 214 -11.92 19.61 -2.19
N PRO A 215 -12.67 19.35 -3.28
CA PRO A 215 -12.29 18.34 -4.27
C PRO A 215 -10.90 18.61 -4.84
N THR A 216 -9.99 17.63 -4.72
CA THR A 216 -8.57 17.85 -5.02
C THR A 216 -7.99 16.69 -5.83
N LEU A 217 -7.23 17.00 -6.89
CA LEU A 217 -6.22 16.14 -7.50
C LEU A 217 -4.87 16.54 -6.90
N LEU A 218 -4.30 15.67 -6.07
CA LEU A 218 -3.00 15.88 -5.46
C LEU A 218 -1.93 15.19 -6.32
N LEU A 219 -1.05 15.97 -6.93
CA LEU A 219 -0.05 15.48 -7.88
C LEU A 219 1.28 15.26 -7.17
N ILE A 220 1.82 14.06 -7.31
CA ILE A 220 3.15 13.67 -6.84
C ILE A 220 4.02 13.34 -8.04
N GLY A 221 5.16 13.98 -8.15
CA GLY A 221 6.09 13.80 -9.25
C GLY A 221 6.93 12.53 -9.16
N ASN A 222 7.66 12.26 -10.24
CA ASN A 222 8.68 11.22 -10.29
C ASN A 222 9.79 11.48 -9.26
N GLU A 223 10.38 10.41 -8.73
CA GLU A 223 11.39 10.47 -7.67
C GLU A 223 12.65 11.27 -8.06
N ALA A 224 13.02 11.28 -9.34
CA ALA A 224 14.24 11.92 -9.82
C ALA A 224 13.98 13.25 -10.54
N THR A 225 12.84 13.37 -11.25
CA THR A 225 12.60 14.50 -12.17
C THR A 225 11.38 15.35 -11.76
N GLY A 226 10.70 15.01 -10.69
CA GLY A 226 9.51 15.72 -10.23
C GLY A 226 8.34 15.62 -11.22
N LEU A 227 7.46 16.61 -11.20
CA LEU A 227 6.33 16.72 -12.11
C LEU A 227 6.78 17.06 -13.53
N THR A 228 6.13 16.48 -14.55
CA THR A 228 6.33 16.91 -15.95
C THR A 228 5.82 18.35 -16.15
N ALA A 229 6.32 19.04 -17.19
CA ALA A 229 5.85 20.37 -17.57
C ALA A 229 4.33 20.38 -17.74
N GLY A 230 3.76 19.41 -18.46
CA GLY A 230 2.32 19.35 -18.68
C GLY A 230 1.50 19.20 -17.37
N TRP A 231 2.06 18.61 -16.32
CA TRP A 231 1.42 18.63 -15.01
C TRP A 231 1.63 19.96 -14.29
N ARG A 232 2.85 20.53 -14.31
CA ARG A 232 3.13 21.85 -13.69
C ARG A 232 2.24 22.95 -14.25
N ASP A 233 2.11 23.00 -15.58
CA ASP A 233 1.30 24.00 -16.28
C ASP A 233 -0.20 23.87 -15.99
N ALA A 234 -0.64 22.67 -15.60
CA ALA A 234 -2.03 22.38 -15.26
C ALA A 234 -2.36 22.57 -13.77
N CYS A 235 -1.35 22.80 -12.91
CA CYS A 235 -1.58 23.04 -11.48
C CYS A 235 -2.26 24.39 -11.26
N ASP A 236 -3.31 24.39 -10.46
CA ASP A 236 -3.89 25.61 -9.89
C ASP A 236 -2.94 26.17 -8.78
N GLU A 237 -2.25 25.27 -8.05
CA GLU A 237 -1.31 25.59 -6.97
C GLU A 237 -0.13 24.61 -6.96
N LEU A 238 1.06 25.11 -6.60
CA LEU A 238 2.23 24.28 -6.29
C LEU A 238 2.55 24.41 -4.80
N ALA A 239 2.39 23.31 -4.08
CA ALA A 239 2.58 23.20 -2.65
C ALA A 239 3.97 22.62 -2.33
N ARG A 240 4.70 23.25 -1.41
CA ARG A 240 5.95 22.73 -0.88
C ARG A 240 5.79 22.20 0.54
N ILE A 241 6.59 21.22 0.90
CA ILE A 241 6.79 20.78 2.28
C ILE A 241 8.02 21.52 2.81
N PRO A 242 7.90 22.37 3.87
CA PRO A 242 9.06 23.06 4.43
C PRO A 242 10.12 22.08 4.92
N MET A 243 11.35 22.24 4.43
CA MET A 243 12.50 21.44 4.84
C MET A 243 13.36 22.23 5.82
N LEU A 244 13.58 21.68 7.02
CA LEU A 244 14.31 22.38 8.11
C LEU A 244 15.74 21.86 8.31
N GLY A 245 16.09 20.76 7.65
CA GLY A 245 17.39 20.10 7.77
C GLY A 245 18.23 20.19 6.50
N ALA A 246 19.27 19.38 6.42
CA ALA A 246 20.17 19.31 5.26
C ALA A 246 19.60 18.52 4.06
N ALA A 247 18.51 17.79 4.24
CA ALA A 247 17.87 17.07 3.14
C ALA A 247 17.22 18.07 2.17
N SER A 248 17.49 17.94 0.88
CA SER A 248 16.90 18.79 -0.17
C SER A 248 15.47 18.39 -0.50
N SER A 249 15.12 17.10 -0.35
CA SER A 249 13.80 16.57 -0.70
C SER A 249 13.46 15.34 0.14
N LEU A 250 12.19 14.91 0.08
CA LEU A 250 11.71 13.66 0.63
C LEU A 250 11.53 12.61 -0.48
N ASN A 251 11.59 11.33 -0.10
CA ASN A 251 11.09 10.28 -0.98
C ASN A 251 9.66 10.60 -1.43
N ALA A 252 9.32 10.36 -2.70
CA ALA A 252 8.04 10.75 -3.28
C ALA A 252 6.82 10.17 -2.52
N ALA A 253 6.88 8.89 -2.09
CA ALA A 253 5.80 8.30 -1.30
C ALA A 253 5.72 8.89 0.12
N THR A 254 6.84 9.32 0.69
CA THR A 254 6.90 10.03 1.98
C THR A 254 6.30 11.43 1.84
N ALA A 255 6.68 12.18 0.81
CA ALA A 255 6.10 13.50 0.50
C ALA A 255 4.57 13.39 0.32
N ALA A 256 4.12 12.38 -0.44
CA ALA A 256 2.70 12.08 -0.59
C ALA A 256 2.01 11.84 0.77
N SER A 257 2.65 11.09 1.66
CA SER A 257 2.08 10.79 3.00
C SER A 257 1.91 12.04 3.85
N VAL A 258 2.87 12.98 3.79
CA VAL A 258 2.80 14.27 4.51
C VAL A 258 1.65 15.13 3.97
N LEU A 259 1.55 15.27 2.65
CA LEU A 259 0.48 16.05 2.01
C LEU A 259 -0.92 15.44 2.21
N LEU A 260 -1.01 14.12 2.17
CA LEU A 260 -2.25 13.40 2.47
C LEU A 260 -2.67 13.56 3.93
N TYR A 261 -1.72 13.51 4.87
CA TYR A 261 -1.98 13.80 6.28
C TYR A 261 -2.49 15.24 6.46
N GLU A 262 -1.84 16.22 5.82
CA GLU A 262 -2.26 17.61 5.88
C GLU A 262 -3.66 17.81 5.30
N SER A 263 -3.97 17.21 4.14
CA SER A 263 -5.31 17.21 3.58
C SER A 263 -6.34 16.60 4.53
N ALA A 264 -6.03 15.45 5.13
CA ALA A 264 -6.92 14.81 6.10
C ALA A 264 -7.14 15.69 7.34
N ARG A 265 -6.07 16.31 7.87
CA ARG A 265 -6.13 17.23 9.01
C ARG A 265 -7.04 18.42 8.73
N GLN A 266 -6.89 19.07 7.57
CA GLN A 266 -7.73 20.20 7.18
C GLN A 266 -9.20 19.78 7.01
N ARG A 267 -9.45 18.65 6.35
CA ARG A 267 -10.80 18.12 6.12
C ARG A 267 -11.51 17.72 7.41
N ILE A 268 -10.79 17.15 8.37
CA ILE A 268 -11.30 16.85 9.71
C ILE A 268 -11.64 18.15 10.44
N ALA A 269 -10.74 19.15 10.43
CA ALA A 269 -10.97 20.45 11.06
C ALA A 269 -12.18 21.19 10.45
N ALA A 270 -12.40 21.04 9.13
CA ALA A 270 -13.54 21.60 8.42
C ALA A 270 -14.84 20.76 8.56
N GLY A 271 -14.83 19.66 9.31
CA GLY A 271 -15.97 18.75 9.47
C GLY A 271 -16.34 17.94 8.21
N ARG A 272 -15.46 17.90 7.22
CA ARG A 272 -15.69 17.22 5.94
C ARG A 272 -15.25 15.74 5.92
N LEU A 273 -14.45 15.33 6.91
CA LEU A 273 -13.96 13.97 7.09
C LEU A 273 -14.08 13.60 8.56
N ALA A 274 -14.73 12.47 8.85
CA ALA A 274 -14.72 11.90 10.20
C ALA A 274 -13.55 10.90 10.31
N PRO A 275 -12.74 10.95 11.40
CA PRO A 275 -11.76 9.90 11.65
C PRO A 275 -12.46 8.54 11.63
N ALA A 276 -11.91 7.59 10.87
CA ALA A 276 -12.38 6.23 10.94
C ALA A 276 -12.20 5.79 12.39
N ARG A 277 -13.29 5.68 13.16
CA ARG A 277 -13.26 4.93 14.42
C ARG A 277 -12.63 3.61 14.06
N ALA A 278 -11.58 3.21 14.79
CA ALA A 278 -10.92 1.95 14.58
C ALA A 278 -12.03 0.90 14.42
N ARG A 279 -12.33 0.53 13.20
CA ARG A 279 -13.24 -0.57 12.94
C ARG A 279 -12.54 -1.73 13.60
N ALA A 280 -13.13 -2.24 14.68
CA ALA A 280 -12.71 -3.48 15.31
C ALA A 280 -12.61 -4.47 14.15
N ALA A 281 -11.43 -4.57 13.59
CA ALA A 281 -11.19 -5.34 12.41
C ALA A 281 -11.26 -6.77 12.86
N GLY A 282 -12.30 -7.48 12.45
CA GLY A 282 -12.32 -8.93 12.48
C GLY A 282 -11.27 -9.50 11.55
N LEU A 283 -10.02 -9.04 11.69
CA LEU A 283 -8.85 -9.71 11.15
C LEU A 283 -8.50 -10.80 12.15
N PRO A 284 -8.31 -12.05 11.72
CA PRO A 284 -7.85 -13.10 12.61
C PRO A 284 -6.55 -12.62 13.25
N GLN A 285 -6.54 -12.58 14.60
CA GLN A 285 -5.29 -12.39 15.33
C GLN A 285 -4.37 -13.54 14.92
N ARG A 286 -3.11 -13.25 14.66
CA ARG A 286 -2.10 -14.29 14.55
C ARG A 286 -2.09 -15.01 15.90
N ASP A 287 -2.42 -16.30 15.92
CA ASP A 287 -2.13 -17.15 17.03
C ASP A 287 -0.62 -17.05 17.31
N ARG A 288 -0.27 -16.37 18.40
CA ARG A 288 1.11 -16.26 18.88
C ARG A 288 1.54 -17.53 19.61
N ASP A 289 0.74 -18.56 19.57
CA ASP A 289 1.04 -19.86 20.15
C ASP A 289 1.79 -20.73 19.15
N GLY A 290 3.07 -20.43 18.97
CA GLY A 290 4.04 -21.42 18.55
C GLY A 290 4.32 -22.35 19.73
N PRO A 291 4.64 -23.66 19.51
CA PRO A 291 4.80 -24.65 20.57
C PRO A 291 5.88 -24.21 21.57
N GLY A 292 5.47 -24.07 22.82
CA GLY A 292 6.24 -23.52 23.90
C GLY A 292 7.53 -24.30 24.17
N GLY A 293 8.64 -23.60 24.08
CA GLY A 293 9.86 -23.97 24.75
C GLY A 293 9.72 -23.62 26.23
N GLY A 294 9.33 -24.59 27.05
CA GLY A 294 9.36 -24.48 28.50
C GLY A 294 10.78 -24.23 28.97
N ARG A 295 11.05 -23.03 29.46
CA ARG A 295 12.17 -22.78 30.36
C ARG A 295 11.61 -22.72 31.77
N GLN A 296 11.86 -23.78 32.53
CA GLN A 296 11.78 -23.80 33.98
C GLN A 296 12.62 -22.63 34.52
N ARG A 297 11.99 -21.77 35.30
CA ARG A 297 12.68 -20.83 36.17
C ARG A 297 12.90 -21.53 37.48
N ASP A 298 14.15 -21.87 37.77
CA ASP A 298 14.58 -22.22 39.11
C ASP A 298 14.57 -20.95 39.97
N ASP A 299 13.66 -20.90 40.91
CA ASP A 299 13.67 -19.96 42.03
C ASP A 299 14.77 -20.36 43.00
N ALA A 300 15.86 -19.59 43.03
CA ALA A 300 16.82 -19.63 44.15
C ALA A 300 16.81 -18.25 44.81
N CYS A 301 16.01 -18.17 45.86
CA CYS A 301 16.05 -17.11 46.87
C CYS A 301 17.40 -17.19 47.61
N GLY A 302 18.20 -16.13 47.60
CA GLY A 302 19.40 -15.96 48.40
C GLY A 302 19.45 -14.53 48.93
N GLN A 303 18.96 -14.38 50.15
CA GLN A 303 19.18 -13.17 50.98
C GLN A 303 20.68 -13.06 51.32
N VAL A 304 21.26 -11.87 51.15
CA VAL A 304 22.44 -11.43 51.93
C VAL A 304 22.22 -9.99 52.38
N GLU A 305 22.22 -9.86 53.71
CA GLU A 305 22.20 -8.60 54.47
C GLU A 305 23.52 -7.81 54.35
N GLY A 306 23.41 -6.49 54.32
CA GLY A 306 24.03 -5.51 55.19
C GLY A 306 25.52 -5.23 55.20
N ALA A 307 25.83 -3.97 55.04
CA ALA A 307 26.73 -3.06 55.74
C ALA A 307 27.25 -2.00 54.76
N GLY A 308 26.95 -0.74 54.86
CA GLY A 308 27.48 0.19 55.83
C GLY A 308 28.78 0.82 55.35
N GLY A 309 28.79 2.13 54.99
CA GLY A 309 30.03 2.87 54.79
C GLY A 309 29.81 4.14 53.96
N GLY A 310 29.82 5.28 54.63
CA GLY A 310 29.51 6.61 54.17
C GLY A 310 30.66 7.31 53.41
N PRO A 311 30.62 8.65 53.31
CA PRO A 311 31.00 9.39 52.13
C PRO A 311 32.46 9.88 52.12
N GLY A 312 33.04 10.03 50.93
CA GLY A 312 34.32 10.64 50.67
C GLY A 312 34.23 11.63 49.53
N ASP A 313 34.20 12.89 49.92
CA ASP A 313 34.52 14.09 49.18
C ASP A 313 35.97 14.03 48.67
N ILE A 314 36.28 14.49 47.47
CA ILE A 314 37.48 15.21 47.09
C ILE A 314 37.40 15.71 45.63
N SER A 315 37.19 16.95 45.50
CA SER A 315 37.77 18.05 44.66
C SER A 315 38.76 17.68 43.55
N ASP A 316 38.52 18.34 42.42
CA ASP A 316 39.45 19.23 41.65
C ASP A 316 40.66 18.57 40.94
N GLU A 317 40.72 18.74 39.61
CA GLU A 317 41.80 19.41 38.88
C GLU A 317 41.67 19.26 37.33
N ARG A 318 41.56 20.39 36.74
CA ARG A 318 42.03 20.93 35.45
C ARG A 318 43.10 20.10 34.68
N ARG A 319 42.86 19.83 33.41
CA ARG A 319 43.52 20.45 32.24
C ARG A 319 42.75 20.17 30.95
#